data_533c9e629e1238b2828cfcedd9f9c988
#
_entry.id   533c9e629e1238b2828cfcedd9f9c988
#
_cell.length_a   1.000
_cell.length_b   1.000
_cell.length_c   1.000
_cell.angle_alpha   90.00
_cell.angle_beta   90.00
_cell.angle_gamma   90.00
#
_symmetry.space_group_name_H-M   'P 1'
#
loop_
_entity.id
_entity.type
_entity.pdbx_description
1 polymer ?
#
loop_
_entity_poly.entity_id
_entity_poly.type
_entity_poly.pdbx_seq_one_letter_code
_entity_poly.pdbx_strand_id
1 'polypeptide(L)'
;MTELSYAEELRYNRQIILKSIDFEGQEKLKDSKMLIVGLGGLGCSASQYLAASGIGHLTLLDFDHVSLSNLQRQVLHCDARLNMPKVESAKIALEQLNPHIDIQTINAKLTEEKLAELIPHFDLVLDCTDNVDIRNQLDRQCEKAHIPLISGAAIRMEGQISVFTYESNTPTYRELSKLFGQNILSCVEAGVIAPIVGIVGSIQALEAIKVRLKIGKNLCGRLLIIDGFSMNIREIKLPINNP
;
A
#
# COMPACT_ATOMS: atom_id res chain seq x y z
N MET A 1 -23.05 -6.78 3.67
CA MET A 1 -21.74 -7.42 3.88
C MET A 1 -21.90 -8.87 3.49
N THR A 2 -20.90 -9.42 2.83
CA THR A 2 -20.89 -10.81 2.37
C THR A 2 -20.43 -11.71 3.50
N GLU A 3 -21.30 -12.63 3.95
CA GLU A 3 -20.98 -13.57 5.05
C GLU A 3 -19.71 -14.37 4.75
N LEU A 4 -18.97 -14.69 5.81
CA LEU A 4 -17.80 -15.55 5.71
C LEU A 4 -18.22 -17.01 5.51
N SER A 5 -17.55 -17.74 4.66
CA SER A 5 -17.65 -19.20 4.64
C SER A 5 -16.91 -19.81 5.84
N TYR A 6 -17.25 -21.04 6.20
CA TYR A 6 -16.57 -21.76 7.29
C TYR A 6 -15.04 -21.86 7.08
N ALA A 7 -14.58 -22.00 5.84
CA ALA A 7 -13.15 -22.03 5.51
C ALA A 7 -12.48 -20.66 5.76
N GLU A 8 -13.18 -19.56 5.48
CA GLU A 8 -12.71 -18.21 5.75
C GLU A 8 -12.71 -17.90 7.26
N GLU A 9 -13.75 -18.33 7.99
CA GLU A 9 -13.79 -18.20 9.45
C GLU A 9 -12.59 -18.89 10.12
N LEU A 10 -12.25 -20.10 9.69
CA LEU A 10 -11.06 -20.81 10.17
C LEU A 10 -9.78 -20.10 9.80
N ARG A 11 -9.67 -19.60 8.56
CA ARG A 11 -8.49 -18.90 8.06
C ARG A 11 -8.23 -17.61 8.82
N TYR A 12 -9.27 -16.82 9.04
CA TYR A 12 -9.17 -15.49 9.66
C TYR A 12 -9.44 -15.50 11.18
N ASN A 13 -9.58 -16.67 11.79
CA ASN A 13 -9.95 -16.83 13.20
C ASN A 13 -9.12 -15.93 14.13
N ARG A 14 -7.79 -15.81 13.91
CA ARG A 14 -6.91 -15.00 14.74
C ARG A 14 -7.16 -13.49 14.64
N GLN A 15 -7.79 -13.04 13.57
CA GLN A 15 -8.24 -11.65 13.41
C GLN A 15 -9.63 -11.46 13.98
N ILE A 16 -10.54 -12.40 13.74
CA ILE A 16 -11.92 -12.36 14.23
C ILE A 16 -11.98 -12.30 15.78
N ILE A 17 -11.06 -12.95 16.47
CA ILE A 17 -10.96 -12.90 17.95
C ILE A 17 -10.62 -11.50 18.47
N LEU A 18 -10.02 -10.61 17.66
CA LEU A 18 -9.72 -9.25 18.06
C LEU A 18 -11.02 -8.44 18.16
N LYS A 19 -11.36 -7.95 19.35
CA LYS A 19 -12.59 -7.15 19.60
C LYS A 19 -12.73 -5.92 18.70
N SER A 20 -11.63 -5.43 18.14
CA SER A 20 -11.62 -4.29 17.21
C SER A 20 -11.89 -4.69 15.77
N ILE A 21 -11.89 -5.97 15.44
CA ILE A 21 -12.16 -6.50 14.10
C ILE A 21 -13.49 -7.26 14.14
N ASP A 22 -13.55 -8.38 14.91
CA ASP A 22 -14.64 -9.34 15.03
C ASP A 22 -15.13 -9.88 13.67
N PHE A 23 -16.31 -10.49 13.62
CA PHE A 23 -16.92 -10.99 12.39
C PHE A 23 -17.29 -9.86 11.44
N GLU A 24 -17.89 -8.77 11.96
CA GLU A 24 -18.31 -7.62 11.15
C GLU A 24 -17.12 -6.96 10.46
N GLY A 25 -16.02 -6.76 11.18
CA GLY A 25 -14.79 -6.21 10.61
C GLY A 25 -14.20 -7.12 9.55
N GLN A 26 -14.18 -8.44 9.74
CA GLN A 26 -13.65 -9.38 8.76
C GLN A 26 -14.53 -9.45 7.49
N GLU A 27 -15.86 -9.43 7.63
CA GLU A 27 -16.78 -9.33 6.49
C GLU A 27 -16.57 -8.02 5.71
N LYS A 28 -16.33 -6.92 6.43
CA LYS A 28 -16.01 -5.63 5.81
C LYS A 28 -14.68 -5.64 5.07
N LEU A 29 -13.67 -6.38 5.56
CA LEU A 29 -12.42 -6.59 4.82
C LEU A 29 -12.67 -7.43 3.56
N LYS A 30 -13.49 -8.48 3.65
CA LYS A 30 -13.88 -9.32 2.50
C LYS A 30 -14.58 -8.52 1.41
N ASP A 31 -15.43 -7.56 1.75
CA ASP A 31 -16.11 -6.70 0.77
C ASP A 31 -15.21 -5.54 0.25
N SER A 32 -14.01 -5.37 0.80
CA SER A 32 -13.15 -4.23 0.49
C SER A 32 -12.46 -4.37 -0.86
N LYS A 33 -12.37 -3.23 -1.58
CA LYS A 33 -11.67 -3.08 -2.85
C LYS A 33 -10.48 -2.14 -2.68
N MET A 34 -9.26 -2.64 -2.86
CA MET A 34 -8.05 -1.84 -2.67
C MET A 34 -7.19 -1.84 -3.94
N LEU A 35 -6.69 -0.66 -4.33
CA LEU A 35 -5.74 -0.49 -5.43
C LEU A 35 -4.33 -0.40 -4.86
N ILE A 36 -3.43 -1.24 -5.35
CA ILE A 36 -2.00 -1.21 -5.00
C ILE A 36 -1.22 -0.75 -6.23
N VAL A 37 -0.59 0.40 -6.14
CA VAL A 37 0.20 0.99 -7.22
C VAL A 37 1.69 0.79 -6.93
N GLY A 38 2.36 0.06 -7.80
CA GLY A 38 3.75 -0.37 -7.66
C GLY A 38 3.89 -1.73 -6.97
N LEU A 39 4.42 -2.73 -7.67
CA LEU A 39 4.72 -4.09 -7.18
C LEU A 39 6.22 -4.29 -6.97
N GLY A 40 6.89 -3.22 -6.49
CA GLY A 40 8.26 -3.25 -5.99
C GLY A 40 8.34 -3.85 -4.58
N GLY A 41 9.38 -3.50 -3.81
CA GLY A 41 9.58 -4.03 -2.46
C GLY A 41 8.43 -3.72 -1.50
N LEU A 42 7.92 -2.48 -1.51
CA LEU A 42 6.80 -2.06 -0.67
C LEU A 42 5.51 -2.79 -1.07
N GLY A 43 5.18 -2.74 -2.37
CA GLY A 43 3.94 -3.34 -2.87
C GLY A 43 3.89 -4.85 -2.70
N CYS A 44 5.02 -5.55 -2.83
CA CYS A 44 5.10 -6.98 -2.52
C CYS A 44 4.72 -7.26 -1.06
N SER A 45 5.30 -6.55 -0.11
CA SER A 45 4.98 -6.74 1.32
C SER A 45 3.55 -6.32 1.65
N ALA A 46 3.11 -5.16 1.16
CA ALA A 46 1.76 -4.64 1.43
C ALA A 46 0.69 -5.59 0.89
N SER A 47 0.78 -5.99 -0.38
CA SER A 47 -0.20 -6.89 -1.00
C SER A 47 -0.21 -8.27 -0.36
N GLN A 48 0.94 -8.79 0.07
CA GLN A 48 1.04 -10.07 0.77
C GLN A 48 0.24 -10.07 2.07
N TYR A 49 0.40 -9.04 2.91
CA TYR A 49 -0.33 -8.96 4.18
C TYR A 49 -1.81 -8.61 3.99
N LEU A 50 -2.17 -7.79 3.01
CA LEU A 50 -3.57 -7.53 2.67
C LEU A 50 -4.29 -8.79 2.17
N ALA A 51 -3.64 -9.56 1.29
CA ALA A 51 -4.16 -10.84 0.81
C ALA A 51 -4.32 -11.85 1.97
N ALA A 52 -3.29 -12.00 2.82
CA ALA A 52 -3.33 -12.88 3.97
C ALA A 52 -4.43 -12.49 4.98
N SER A 53 -4.70 -11.17 5.12
CA SER A 53 -5.75 -10.64 6.00
C SER A 53 -7.15 -10.75 5.43
N GLY A 54 -7.32 -11.21 4.18
CA GLY A 54 -8.62 -11.41 3.57
C GLY A 54 -9.28 -10.14 3.03
N ILE A 55 -8.49 -9.19 2.50
CA ILE A 55 -9.05 -8.14 1.65
C ILE A 55 -9.60 -8.81 0.40
N GLY A 56 -10.93 -8.73 0.20
CA GLY A 56 -11.59 -9.57 -0.79
C GLY A 56 -11.26 -9.21 -2.24
N HIS A 57 -10.95 -7.94 -2.54
CA HIS A 57 -10.63 -7.50 -3.89
C HIS A 57 -9.39 -6.64 -3.91
N LEU A 58 -8.32 -7.16 -4.52
CA LEU A 58 -7.06 -6.45 -4.75
C LEU A 58 -6.86 -6.18 -6.24
N THR A 59 -6.63 -4.94 -6.61
CA THR A 59 -6.18 -4.59 -7.96
C THR A 59 -4.72 -4.17 -7.90
N LEU A 60 -3.89 -4.85 -8.67
CA LEU A 60 -2.44 -4.65 -8.74
C LEU A 60 -2.10 -3.86 -10.00
N LEU A 61 -1.50 -2.68 -9.83
CA LEU A 61 -1.09 -1.81 -10.94
C LEU A 61 0.43 -1.64 -10.95
N ASP A 62 1.08 -2.14 -11.98
CA ASP A 62 2.51 -1.96 -12.27
C ASP A 62 2.75 -2.20 -13.76
N PHE A 63 3.74 -1.55 -14.37
CA PHE A 63 4.08 -1.72 -15.79
C PHE A 63 5.41 -2.45 -16.01
N ASP A 64 6.14 -2.75 -14.94
CA ASP A 64 7.46 -3.36 -15.00
C ASP A 64 7.40 -4.90 -15.12
N HIS A 65 8.56 -5.46 -15.46
CA HIS A 65 8.80 -6.89 -15.48
C HIS A 65 9.76 -7.28 -14.34
N VAL A 66 9.65 -8.52 -13.90
CA VAL A 66 10.56 -9.09 -12.89
C VAL A 66 11.97 -9.16 -13.44
N SER A 67 12.94 -8.59 -12.74
CA SER A 67 14.36 -8.66 -13.07
C SER A 67 15.16 -9.26 -11.90
N LEU A 68 16.32 -9.85 -12.20
CA LEU A 68 17.17 -10.47 -11.18
C LEU A 68 17.56 -9.48 -10.06
N SER A 69 17.84 -8.23 -10.40
CA SER A 69 18.19 -7.17 -9.44
C SER A 69 17.04 -6.78 -8.50
N ASN A 70 15.82 -7.21 -8.80
CA ASN A 70 14.65 -6.96 -7.96
C ASN A 70 14.50 -7.99 -6.82
N LEU A 71 14.93 -9.24 -7.04
CA LEU A 71 14.61 -10.39 -6.19
C LEU A 71 15.14 -10.25 -4.76
N GLN A 72 16.19 -9.46 -4.55
CA GLN A 72 16.74 -9.23 -3.22
C GLN A 72 15.77 -8.51 -2.26
N ARG A 73 14.67 -7.83 -2.78
CA ARG A 73 13.73 -7.09 -1.96
C ARG A 73 12.26 -7.22 -2.36
N GLN A 74 11.97 -7.81 -3.51
CA GLN A 74 10.61 -7.95 -4.04
C GLN A 74 10.14 -9.41 -3.84
N VAL A 75 9.74 -9.71 -2.61
CA VAL A 75 9.56 -11.08 -2.07
C VAL A 75 8.41 -11.89 -2.68
N LEU A 76 7.53 -11.29 -3.47
CA LEU A 76 6.50 -12.02 -4.23
C LEU A 76 7.03 -12.59 -5.55
N HIS A 77 8.20 -12.14 -6.00
CA HIS A 77 8.81 -12.58 -7.23
C HIS A 77 9.90 -13.63 -6.97
N CYS A 78 10.22 -14.47 -7.97
CA CYS A 78 11.25 -15.49 -7.87
C CYS A 78 11.93 -15.72 -9.22
N ASP A 79 13.05 -16.45 -9.23
CA ASP A 79 13.84 -16.75 -10.42
C ASP A 79 13.02 -17.40 -11.54
N ALA A 80 12.09 -18.28 -11.21
CA ALA A 80 11.23 -18.96 -12.18
C ALA A 80 10.27 -18.00 -12.93
N ARG A 81 10.14 -16.77 -12.46
CA ARG A 81 9.24 -15.73 -13.02
C ARG A 81 9.99 -14.52 -13.58
N LEU A 82 11.30 -14.65 -13.85
CA LEU A 82 12.07 -13.61 -14.53
C LEU A 82 11.44 -13.26 -15.88
N ASN A 83 11.43 -11.97 -16.23
CA ASN A 83 10.80 -11.36 -17.40
C ASN A 83 9.28 -11.46 -17.48
N MET A 84 8.60 -12.00 -16.46
CA MET A 84 7.14 -11.93 -16.33
C MET A 84 6.73 -10.51 -15.89
N PRO A 85 5.57 -9.97 -16.33
CA PRO A 85 5.03 -8.75 -15.74
C PRO A 85 4.90 -8.88 -14.21
N LYS A 86 5.33 -7.86 -13.45
CA LYS A 86 5.30 -7.91 -11.98
C LYS A 86 3.91 -8.19 -11.43
N VAL A 87 2.88 -7.61 -12.02
CA VAL A 87 1.48 -7.81 -11.60
C VAL A 87 1.06 -9.27 -11.73
N GLU A 88 1.43 -9.96 -12.81
CA GLU A 88 1.12 -11.38 -13.04
C GLU A 88 1.91 -12.27 -12.08
N SER A 89 3.19 -11.98 -11.89
CA SER A 89 4.04 -12.70 -10.93
C SER A 89 3.51 -12.56 -9.49
N ALA A 90 3.07 -11.36 -9.09
CA ALA A 90 2.47 -11.12 -7.79
C ALA A 90 1.13 -11.84 -7.65
N LYS A 91 0.25 -11.77 -8.66
CA LYS A 91 -1.04 -12.47 -8.67
C LYS A 91 -0.88 -13.96 -8.38
N ILE A 92 0.02 -14.65 -9.09
CA ILE A 92 0.29 -16.08 -8.88
C ILE A 92 0.67 -16.36 -7.41
N ALA A 93 1.55 -15.55 -6.82
CA ALA A 93 1.99 -15.76 -5.45
C ALA A 93 0.87 -15.49 -4.43
N LEU A 94 0.07 -14.45 -4.65
CA LEU A 94 -1.01 -14.06 -3.75
C LEU A 94 -2.21 -15.02 -3.81
N GLU A 95 -2.55 -15.56 -4.99
CA GLU A 95 -3.59 -16.60 -5.15
C GLU A 95 -3.19 -17.91 -4.44
N GLN A 96 -1.90 -18.26 -4.47
CA GLN A 96 -1.38 -19.39 -3.69
C GLN A 96 -1.44 -19.14 -2.18
N LEU A 97 -1.22 -17.89 -1.76
CA LEU A 97 -1.31 -17.51 -0.36
C LEU A 97 -2.75 -17.51 0.15
N ASN A 98 -3.68 -16.94 -0.61
CA ASN A 98 -5.10 -16.89 -0.25
C ASN A 98 -6.02 -17.04 -1.47
N PRO A 99 -6.60 -18.23 -1.68
CA PRO A 99 -7.47 -18.51 -2.83
C PRO A 99 -8.90 -17.96 -2.67
N HIS A 100 -9.23 -17.31 -1.57
CA HIS A 100 -10.58 -16.78 -1.28
C HIS A 100 -10.77 -15.32 -1.69
N ILE A 101 -9.75 -14.68 -2.27
CA ILE A 101 -9.79 -13.28 -2.69
C ILE A 101 -9.72 -13.16 -4.21
N ASP A 102 -10.31 -12.08 -4.75
CA ASP A 102 -10.22 -11.74 -6.16
C ASP A 102 -9.03 -10.80 -6.41
N ILE A 103 -8.17 -11.16 -7.37
CA ILE A 103 -6.99 -10.37 -7.73
C ILE A 103 -7.06 -9.99 -9.20
N GLN A 104 -7.20 -8.69 -9.44
CA GLN A 104 -7.17 -8.08 -10.76
C GLN A 104 -5.77 -7.50 -11.04
N THR A 105 -5.34 -7.53 -12.29
CA THR A 105 -4.04 -7.00 -12.71
C THR A 105 -4.18 -5.94 -13.78
N ILE A 106 -3.39 -4.87 -13.67
CA ILE A 106 -3.28 -3.81 -14.69
C ILE A 106 -1.78 -3.65 -15.00
N ASN A 107 -1.35 -4.26 -16.10
CA ASN A 107 0.03 -4.16 -16.58
C ASN A 107 0.15 -2.95 -17.52
N ALA A 108 0.14 -1.75 -16.97
CA ALA A 108 0.23 -0.51 -17.73
C ALA A 108 0.75 0.66 -16.89
N LYS A 109 1.42 1.63 -17.53
CA LYS A 109 1.62 2.96 -16.97
C LYS A 109 0.38 3.80 -17.32
N LEU A 110 -0.44 4.11 -16.32
CA LEU A 110 -1.66 4.87 -16.54
C LEU A 110 -1.37 6.36 -16.64
N THR A 111 -2.15 7.05 -17.49
CA THR A 111 -2.21 8.52 -17.52
C THR A 111 -3.04 9.04 -16.36
N GLU A 112 -2.95 10.33 -16.08
CA GLU A 112 -3.71 10.96 -14.99
C GLU A 112 -5.24 10.85 -15.23
N GLU A 113 -5.69 10.92 -16.49
CA GLU A 113 -7.10 10.75 -16.87
C GLU A 113 -7.59 9.34 -16.56
N LYS A 114 -6.80 8.31 -16.91
CA LYS A 114 -7.15 6.92 -16.61
C LYS A 114 -7.13 6.62 -15.12
N LEU A 115 -6.24 7.26 -14.34
CA LEU A 115 -6.26 7.18 -12.88
C LEU A 115 -7.52 7.85 -12.31
N ALA A 116 -7.97 8.98 -12.87
CA ALA A 116 -9.20 9.65 -12.47
C ALA A 116 -10.45 8.78 -12.70
N GLU A 117 -10.47 7.97 -13.77
CA GLU A 117 -11.54 7.02 -14.04
C GLU A 117 -11.48 5.80 -13.12
N LEU A 118 -10.27 5.34 -12.77
CA LEU A 118 -10.06 4.10 -12.04
C LEU A 118 -10.28 4.25 -10.52
N ILE A 119 -9.68 5.28 -9.90
CA ILE A 119 -9.60 5.45 -8.45
C ILE A 119 -10.97 5.47 -7.75
N PRO A 120 -12.05 6.07 -8.30
CA PRO A 120 -13.36 6.09 -7.63
C PRO A 120 -14.01 4.73 -7.39
N HIS A 121 -13.48 3.66 -7.99
CA HIS A 121 -14.01 2.30 -7.82
C HIS A 121 -13.44 1.55 -6.61
N PHE A 122 -12.55 2.18 -5.86
CA PHE A 122 -11.87 1.57 -4.71
C PHE A 122 -12.24 2.24 -3.39
N ASP A 123 -12.13 1.49 -2.30
CA ASP A 123 -12.29 2.00 -0.94
C ASP A 123 -11.05 2.76 -0.45
N LEU A 124 -9.86 2.41 -0.96
CA LEU A 124 -8.59 3.10 -0.71
C LEU A 124 -7.50 2.71 -1.72
N VAL A 125 -6.45 3.52 -1.79
CA VAL A 125 -5.28 3.32 -2.65
C VAL A 125 -4.02 3.23 -1.79
N LEU A 126 -3.13 2.27 -2.11
CA LEU A 126 -1.78 2.20 -1.57
C LEU A 126 -0.79 2.69 -2.64
N ASP A 127 -0.05 3.74 -2.31
CA ASP A 127 1.10 4.20 -3.10
C ASP A 127 2.36 3.49 -2.61
N CYS A 128 2.82 2.54 -3.40
CA CYS A 128 4.04 1.76 -3.20
C CYS A 128 5.11 2.08 -4.27
N THR A 129 4.98 3.23 -4.92
CA THR A 129 5.88 3.67 -6.00
C THR A 129 7.15 4.33 -5.47
N ASP A 130 8.14 4.45 -6.33
CA ASP A 130 9.39 5.18 -6.07
C ASP A 130 9.53 6.46 -6.91
N ASN A 131 8.42 6.89 -7.54
CA ASN A 131 8.38 8.01 -8.48
C ASN A 131 7.50 9.15 -7.94
N VAL A 132 8.09 10.33 -7.75
CA VAL A 132 7.42 11.51 -7.18
C VAL A 132 6.28 12.02 -8.08
N ASP A 133 6.42 11.94 -9.40
CA ASP A 133 5.38 12.40 -10.33
C ASP A 133 4.13 11.51 -10.22
N ILE A 134 4.32 10.19 -10.16
CA ILE A 134 3.21 9.23 -9.97
C ILE A 134 2.53 9.47 -8.62
N ARG A 135 3.29 9.68 -7.54
CA ARG A 135 2.76 10.01 -6.21
C ARG A 135 1.89 11.26 -6.22
N ASN A 136 2.37 12.32 -6.88
CA ASN A 136 1.60 13.56 -7.03
C ASN A 136 0.33 13.36 -7.86
N GLN A 137 0.36 12.50 -8.89
CA GLN A 137 -0.83 12.16 -9.67
C GLN A 137 -1.84 11.38 -8.82
N LEU A 138 -1.39 10.36 -8.09
CA LEU A 138 -2.23 9.59 -7.17
C LEU A 138 -2.88 10.50 -6.12
N ASP A 139 -2.09 11.37 -5.48
CA ASP A 139 -2.58 12.31 -4.46
C ASP A 139 -3.70 13.21 -5.02
N ARG A 140 -3.49 13.82 -6.21
CA ARG A 140 -4.51 14.66 -6.85
C ARG A 140 -5.80 13.89 -7.16
N GLN A 141 -5.69 12.66 -7.67
CA GLN A 141 -6.88 11.91 -8.08
C GLN A 141 -7.60 11.31 -6.88
N CYS A 142 -6.87 10.86 -5.86
CA CYS A 142 -7.43 10.40 -4.58
C CYS A 142 -8.15 11.54 -3.85
N GLU A 143 -7.57 12.75 -3.83
CA GLU A 143 -8.20 13.95 -3.24
C GLU A 143 -9.51 14.29 -3.95
N LYS A 144 -9.51 14.37 -5.29
CA LYS A 144 -10.71 14.66 -6.09
C LYS A 144 -11.83 13.62 -5.88
N ALA A 145 -11.46 12.36 -5.72
CA ALA A 145 -12.40 11.27 -5.51
C ALA A 145 -12.78 11.07 -4.04
N HIS A 146 -12.14 11.77 -3.10
CA HIS A 146 -12.23 11.54 -1.65
C HIS A 146 -11.94 10.09 -1.25
N ILE A 147 -10.98 9.46 -1.92
CA ILE A 147 -10.52 8.09 -1.64
C ILE A 147 -9.21 8.16 -0.84
N PRO A 148 -9.13 7.54 0.35
CA PRO A 148 -7.92 7.57 1.16
C PRO A 148 -6.70 7.01 0.43
N LEU A 149 -5.53 7.65 0.63
CA LEU A 149 -4.24 7.25 0.11
C LEU A 149 -3.29 6.88 1.25
N ILE A 150 -2.71 5.67 1.20
CA ILE A 150 -1.66 5.23 2.12
C ILE A 150 -0.34 5.30 1.37
N SER A 151 0.49 6.30 1.66
CA SER A 151 1.76 6.50 0.97
C SER A 151 2.95 5.98 1.79
N GLY A 152 3.82 5.20 1.15
CA GLY A 152 5.05 4.68 1.71
C GLY A 152 6.28 5.02 0.87
N ALA A 153 7.42 5.21 1.51
CA ALA A 153 8.71 5.38 0.86
C ALA A 153 9.81 4.68 1.66
N ALA A 154 10.78 4.10 0.95
CA ALA A 154 11.96 3.50 1.58
C ALA A 154 13.19 3.81 0.73
N ILE A 155 14.29 4.20 1.38
CA ILE A 155 15.58 4.49 0.75
C ILE A 155 16.69 4.16 1.75
N ARG A 156 17.78 3.56 1.28
CA ARG A 156 18.90 3.13 2.16
C ARG A 156 18.42 2.23 3.28
N MET A 157 18.50 2.69 4.52
CA MET A 157 17.96 2.04 5.73
C MET A 157 16.84 2.87 6.37
N GLU A 158 16.20 3.73 5.62
CA GLU A 158 15.15 4.62 6.11
C GLU A 158 13.80 4.31 5.46
N GLY A 159 12.72 4.44 6.24
CA GLY A 159 11.34 4.28 5.80
C GLY A 159 10.46 5.45 6.22
N GLN A 160 9.44 5.74 5.42
CA GLN A 160 8.46 6.79 5.68
C GLN A 160 7.07 6.31 5.31
N ILE A 161 6.10 6.58 6.17
CA ILE A 161 4.69 6.24 5.93
C ILE A 161 3.79 7.38 6.41
N SER A 162 2.78 7.71 5.62
CA SER A 162 1.69 8.62 6.00
C SER A 162 0.37 8.18 5.38
N VAL A 163 -0.73 8.67 5.95
CA VAL A 163 -2.10 8.46 5.48
C VAL A 163 -2.72 9.79 5.12
N PHE A 164 -3.39 9.87 3.98
CA PHE A 164 -4.13 11.04 3.51
C PHE A 164 -5.59 10.64 3.31
N THR A 165 -6.48 11.16 4.17
CA THR A 165 -7.92 10.81 4.13
C THR A 165 -8.74 11.80 3.32
N TYR A 166 -8.18 12.97 3.02
CA TYR A 166 -8.83 14.08 2.29
C TYR A 166 -10.14 14.57 2.93
N GLU A 167 -10.25 14.36 4.24
CA GLU A 167 -11.29 14.98 5.06
C GLU A 167 -10.93 16.45 5.31
N SER A 168 -11.89 17.24 5.77
CA SER A 168 -11.65 18.65 6.11
C SER A 168 -10.51 18.80 7.12
N ASN A 169 -9.59 19.72 6.86
CA ASN A 169 -8.42 20.01 7.69
C ASN A 169 -7.42 18.84 7.82
N THR A 170 -7.29 17.99 6.80
CA THR A 170 -6.22 16.99 6.71
C THR A 170 -5.21 17.38 5.63
N PRO A 171 -3.90 17.08 5.83
CA PRO A 171 -2.88 17.40 4.84
C PRO A 171 -2.99 16.49 3.60
N THR A 172 -2.38 16.92 2.50
CA THR A 172 -2.18 16.15 1.27
C THR A 172 -0.74 15.67 1.15
N TYR A 173 -0.48 14.68 0.26
CA TYR A 173 0.89 14.27 -0.04
C TYR A 173 1.71 15.41 -0.66
N ARG A 174 1.10 16.24 -1.50
CA ARG A 174 1.77 17.41 -2.12
C ARG A 174 2.28 18.42 -1.09
N GLU A 175 1.58 18.57 0.04
CA GLU A 175 2.04 19.41 1.15
C GLU A 175 3.23 18.76 1.86
N LEU A 176 3.17 17.45 2.10
CA LEU A 176 4.28 16.68 2.64
C LEU A 176 5.51 16.76 1.72
N SER A 177 5.34 16.57 0.42
CA SER A 177 6.45 16.55 -0.56
C SER A 177 7.25 17.84 -0.61
N LYS A 178 6.63 18.99 -0.32
CA LYS A 178 7.33 20.29 -0.24
C LYS A 178 8.38 20.36 0.88
N LEU A 179 8.25 19.50 1.90
CA LEU A 179 9.20 19.46 3.02
C LEU A 179 10.53 18.78 2.67
N PHE A 180 10.56 17.96 1.60
CA PHE A 180 11.73 17.18 1.22
C PHE A 180 12.67 17.86 0.21
N GLY A 181 12.31 19.02 -0.36
CA GLY A 181 13.11 19.71 -1.36
C GLY A 181 13.08 19.02 -2.73
N GLN A 182 13.88 19.57 -3.69
CA GLN A 182 13.83 19.14 -5.11
C GLN A 182 14.78 17.98 -5.46
N ASN A 183 15.75 17.63 -4.61
CA ASN A 183 16.78 16.63 -4.88
C ASN A 183 16.53 15.34 -4.10
N ILE A 184 15.45 14.64 -4.42
CA ILE A 184 15.16 13.32 -3.83
C ILE A 184 15.85 12.26 -4.71
N LEU A 185 16.89 11.60 -4.18
CA LEU A 185 17.52 10.45 -4.81
C LEU A 185 16.51 9.29 -4.91
N SER A 186 16.51 8.59 -6.04
CA SER A 186 15.73 7.36 -6.20
C SER A 186 16.36 6.19 -5.42
N CYS A 187 15.56 5.16 -5.12
CA CYS A 187 16.08 3.91 -4.53
C CYS A 187 17.14 3.24 -5.41
N VAL A 188 17.12 3.47 -6.72
CA VAL A 188 18.11 2.92 -7.66
C VAL A 188 19.46 3.59 -7.47
N GLU A 189 19.48 4.91 -7.24
CA GLU A 189 20.71 5.69 -7.06
C GLU A 189 21.33 5.56 -5.67
N ALA A 190 20.49 5.45 -4.63
CA ALA A 190 20.94 5.45 -3.26
C ALA A 190 21.00 4.05 -2.62
N GLY A 191 20.42 3.03 -3.26
CA GLY A 191 20.25 1.70 -2.70
C GLY A 191 19.15 1.63 -1.63
N VAL A 192 18.70 0.41 -1.33
CA VAL A 192 17.75 0.13 -0.25
C VAL A 192 17.92 -1.30 0.26
N ILE A 193 17.89 -1.49 1.57
CA ILE A 193 17.95 -2.81 2.18
C ILE A 193 16.57 -3.46 2.25
N ALA A 194 16.50 -4.77 1.95
CA ALA A 194 15.24 -5.51 1.87
C ALA A 194 14.32 -5.40 3.12
N PRO A 195 14.81 -5.58 4.36
CA PRO A 195 13.93 -5.51 5.54
C PRO A 195 13.21 -4.17 5.69
N ILE A 196 13.80 -3.05 5.29
CA ILE A 196 13.16 -1.72 5.39
C ILE A 196 11.95 -1.64 4.46
N VAL A 197 12.05 -2.11 3.22
CA VAL A 197 10.88 -2.12 2.32
C VAL A 197 9.79 -3.06 2.84
N GLY A 198 10.18 -4.18 3.45
CA GLY A 198 9.27 -5.11 4.12
C GLY A 198 8.51 -4.46 5.28
N ILE A 199 9.22 -3.76 6.17
CA ILE A 199 8.63 -3.03 7.31
C ILE A 199 7.66 -1.95 6.82
N VAL A 200 8.08 -1.12 5.87
CA VAL A 200 7.22 -0.03 5.33
C VAL A 200 5.96 -0.60 4.70
N GLY A 201 6.09 -1.60 3.80
CA GLY A 201 4.93 -2.22 3.15
C GLY A 201 3.97 -2.91 4.15
N SER A 202 4.51 -3.55 5.19
CA SER A 202 3.70 -4.15 6.26
C SER A 202 2.93 -3.10 7.06
N ILE A 203 3.55 -1.94 7.34
CA ILE A 203 2.87 -0.83 8.01
C ILE A 203 1.82 -0.20 7.09
N GLN A 204 2.09 -0.07 5.77
CA GLN A 204 1.07 0.38 4.80
C GLN A 204 -0.16 -0.53 4.83
N ALA A 205 0.03 -1.85 4.85
CA ALA A 205 -1.08 -2.81 4.97
C ALA A 205 -1.86 -2.64 6.28
N LEU A 206 -1.17 -2.47 7.40
CA LEU A 206 -1.80 -2.23 8.70
C LEU A 206 -2.60 -0.92 8.70
N GLU A 207 -2.05 0.17 8.16
CA GLU A 207 -2.75 1.45 8.05
C GLU A 207 -3.98 1.34 7.14
N ALA A 208 -3.89 0.59 6.04
CA ALA A 208 -5.01 0.33 5.15
C ALA A 208 -6.17 -0.37 5.88
N ILE A 209 -5.88 -1.40 6.67
CA ILE A 209 -6.87 -2.09 7.50
C ILE A 209 -7.49 -1.13 8.54
N LYS A 210 -6.67 -0.33 9.24
CA LYS A 210 -7.15 0.63 10.23
C LYS A 210 -8.08 1.69 9.62
N VAL A 211 -7.71 2.24 8.46
CA VAL A 211 -8.52 3.21 7.73
C VAL A 211 -9.84 2.57 7.29
N ARG A 212 -9.79 1.38 6.70
CA ARG A 212 -10.97 0.68 6.18
C ARG A 212 -11.97 0.32 7.28
N LEU A 213 -11.49 -0.16 8.41
CA LEU A 213 -12.33 -0.55 9.55
C LEU A 213 -12.65 0.62 10.49
N LYS A 214 -12.01 1.77 10.32
CA LYS A 214 -12.11 2.94 11.23
C LYS A 214 -11.72 2.59 12.67
N ILE A 215 -10.67 1.80 12.85
CA ILE A 215 -10.18 1.34 14.15
C ILE A 215 -8.84 1.97 14.51
N GLY A 216 -8.60 2.11 15.80
CA GLY A 216 -7.35 2.65 16.33
C GLY A 216 -7.09 4.09 15.88
N LYS A 217 -5.81 4.47 15.86
CA LYS A 217 -5.35 5.80 15.43
C LYS A 217 -4.45 5.64 14.21
N ASN A 218 -4.97 5.98 13.02
CA ASN A 218 -4.19 5.94 11.78
C ASN A 218 -3.18 7.09 11.69
N LEU A 219 -2.33 7.08 10.66
CA LEU A 219 -1.28 8.09 10.44
C LEU A 219 -1.78 9.34 9.68
N CYS A 220 -3.07 9.62 9.62
CA CYS A 220 -3.55 10.87 9.03
C CYS A 220 -3.05 12.07 9.83
N GLY A 221 -2.47 13.06 9.12
CA GLY A 221 -1.85 14.24 9.72
C GLY A 221 -0.50 13.97 10.40
N ARG A 222 0.09 12.79 10.21
CA ARG A 222 1.37 12.39 10.80
C ARG A 222 2.25 11.68 9.77
N LEU A 223 3.55 11.94 9.82
CA LEU A 223 4.57 11.19 9.11
C LEU A 223 5.30 10.29 10.10
N LEU A 224 5.23 8.98 9.89
CA LEU A 224 6.08 8.02 10.60
C LEU A 224 7.41 7.91 9.85
N ILE A 225 8.51 8.09 10.57
CA ILE A 225 9.88 7.94 10.05
C ILE A 225 10.54 6.78 10.80
N ILE A 226 11.09 5.85 10.06
CA ILE A 226 11.84 4.69 10.56
C ILE A 226 13.29 4.84 10.15
N ASP A 227 14.19 4.92 11.12
CA ASP A 227 15.63 4.82 10.91
C ASP A 227 16.08 3.40 11.28
N GLY A 228 16.26 2.57 10.28
CA GLY A 228 16.68 1.17 10.46
C GLY A 228 18.17 1.03 10.85
N PHE A 229 18.96 2.08 10.72
CA PHE A 229 20.37 2.04 11.17
C PHE A 229 20.47 2.10 12.69
N SER A 230 19.67 2.99 13.31
CA SER A 230 19.64 3.16 14.78
C SER A 230 18.42 2.51 15.44
N MET A 231 17.48 1.93 14.65
CA MET A 231 16.18 1.41 15.09
C MET A 231 15.31 2.47 15.80
N ASN A 232 15.48 3.73 15.43
CA ASN A 232 14.62 4.81 15.92
C ASN A 232 13.37 4.96 15.07
N ILE A 233 12.22 5.05 15.72
CA ILE A 233 10.94 5.34 15.09
C ILE A 233 10.42 6.66 15.63
N ARG A 234 10.10 7.61 14.76
CA ARG A 234 9.64 8.94 15.12
C ARG A 234 8.37 9.31 14.35
N GLU A 235 7.48 10.03 15.00
CA GLU A 235 6.32 10.66 14.36
C GLU A 235 6.53 12.18 14.28
N ILE A 236 6.26 12.74 13.11
CA ILE A 236 6.24 14.19 12.88
C ILE A 236 4.80 14.58 12.54
N LYS A 237 4.25 15.58 13.21
CA LYS A 237 2.95 16.14 12.81
C LYS A 237 3.12 16.93 11.52
N LEU A 238 2.24 16.65 10.56
CA LEU A 238 2.20 17.40 9.31
C LEU A 238 1.47 18.72 9.51
N PRO A 239 1.95 19.81 8.90
CA PRO A 239 1.23 21.07 8.92
C PRO A 239 -0.12 20.92 8.20
N ILE A 240 -1.15 21.49 8.77
CA ILE A 240 -2.44 21.64 8.11
C ILE A 240 -2.42 23.07 7.56
N ASN A 241 -2.42 23.21 6.24
CA ASN A 241 -2.62 24.53 5.66
C ASN A 241 -4.10 24.89 5.83
N ASN A 242 -4.38 25.81 6.75
CA ASN A 242 -5.67 26.50 6.73
C ASN A 242 -5.74 27.29 5.41
N PRO A 243 -6.85 27.20 4.67
CA PRO A 243 -7.07 27.97 3.45
C PRO A 243 -7.03 29.47 3.67
#